data_cd15efe638f4e4556c1c88d37f439494
#
_entry.id   cd15efe638f4e4556c1c88d37f439494
#
_cell.length_a   1.000
_cell.length_b   1.000
_cell.length_c   1.000
_cell.angle_alpha   90.00
_cell.angle_beta   90.00
_cell.angle_gamma   90.00
#
_symmetry.space_group_name_H-M   'P 1'
#
loop_
_entity.id
_entity.type
_entity.pdbx_description
1 polymer ?
#
loop_
_entity_poly.entity_id
_entity_poly.type
_entity_poly.pdbx_seq_one_letter_code
_entity_poly.pdbx_strand_id
1 'polypeptide(L)'
;MFKIGVGGFADILSSVQCDEPNTSIEIFPKSFDKYDLCKTPPVVTEEDSRNLLLFGYYKKEMIDSVISNDFIDPFIFKRCSVEIIKRQLISGNNILIHSDLGNGKSMLVDVLAKSLTREGYNCWNLASEDFNPTQDLDYFIADNKERHYLFIDNAHRFTDFLNIFLTIKPENVNLVLCDRTPNIAFIDEKFKWSELDIHDFSVDLLEEDERTNLIRMIDDSNLWREFSAESHAKKDELIREIYSNQLSGVLVGLLKSPDISKRIESLVNDLKSNSNFKTTLFALCLCDAFGVEKSNSIVAEVADDESIYKSEFRNNASFKLMYKSERGIIKANSSVLSLFIINSFFSENYIVEFCLGLAERLNSRADLDRDLNEVFKKLLRFNQVEKLIPQKQRAIDGYYMELKRRCTWLLNHPHYWVQYAMCKLSFNNLEDAQVCLDTAYLHAEKKHDYHTQNIDTQQARLYILKSLVHKRNSQESYSYFAKAHSILMSIDEDGFMFRQVLKYEDVYQQVYPNFNRGNKVNFEHACNELYTKALRSKEKFIGEIEYIRRNEAVRKGVDVLERIISSIKKGRETY
;
A
#
# COMPACT_ATOMS: atom_id res chain seq x y z
N MET A 1 -8.19 16.12 29.80
CA MET A 1 -9.42 16.79 29.34
C MET A 1 -9.33 16.84 27.82
N PHE A 2 -9.99 15.92 27.14
CA PHE A 2 -9.98 15.89 25.67
C PHE A 2 -10.93 16.96 25.15
N LYS A 3 -10.44 17.91 24.35
CA LYS A 3 -11.30 18.86 23.62
C LYS A 3 -11.78 18.14 22.36
N ILE A 4 -12.99 17.63 22.40
CA ILE A 4 -13.67 17.10 21.22
C ILE A 4 -14.25 18.31 20.46
N GLY A 5 -13.85 18.51 19.21
CA GLY A 5 -14.45 19.52 18.35
C GLY A 5 -15.90 19.15 17.98
N VAL A 6 -16.64 20.09 17.39
CA VAL A 6 -18.05 19.89 16.97
C VAL A 6 -18.16 18.68 16.03
N GLY A 7 -17.16 18.44 15.17
CA GLY A 7 -17.10 17.27 14.29
C GLY A 7 -17.00 15.96 15.08
N GLY A 8 -16.09 15.83 16.02
CA GLY A 8 -15.97 14.63 16.85
C GLY A 8 -17.22 14.37 17.70
N PHE A 9 -17.95 15.42 18.10
CA PHE A 9 -19.25 15.26 18.79
C PHE A 9 -20.34 14.74 17.83
N ALA A 10 -20.32 15.18 16.57
CA ALA A 10 -21.24 14.68 15.53
C ALA A 10 -20.96 13.20 15.18
N ASP A 11 -19.69 12.78 15.15
CA ASP A 11 -19.29 11.38 14.93
C ASP A 11 -19.77 10.50 16.10
N ILE A 12 -19.61 10.96 17.34
CA ILE A 12 -20.15 10.27 18.54
C ILE A 12 -21.67 10.15 18.46
N LEU A 13 -22.39 11.21 18.11
CA LEU A 13 -23.85 11.17 17.97
C LEU A 13 -24.29 10.23 16.84
N SER A 14 -23.55 10.17 15.75
CA SER A 14 -23.83 9.26 14.63
C SER A 14 -23.61 7.80 15.02
N SER A 15 -22.62 7.51 15.87
CA SER A 15 -22.36 6.18 16.39
C SER A 15 -23.41 5.73 17.42
N VAL A 16 -23.88 6.64 18.24
CA VAL A 16 -24.88 6.37 19.29
C VAL A 16 -26.30 6.14 18.71
N GLN A 17 -26.64 6.73 17.56
CA GLN A 17 -27.97 6.55 16.94
C GLN A 17 -28.20 5.16 16.33
N CYS A 18 -27.20 4.29 16.32
CA CYS A 18 -27.33 2.91 15.79
C CYS A 18 -27.65 1.86 16.85
N ASP A 19 -27.66 2.19 18.15
CA ASP A 19 -27.90 1.21 19.20
C ASP A 19 -29.36 1.25 19.69
N GLU A 20 -30.22 0.39 19.15
CA GLU A 20 -31.45 -0.02 19.84
C GLU A 20 -31.08 -0.95 21.00
N PRO A 21 -31.61 -0.74 22.22
CA PRO A 21 -31.27 -1.59 23.36
C PRO A 21 -31.92 -2.96 23.24
N ASN A 22 -31.19 -3.96 22.84
CA ASN A 22 -31.61 -5.35 22.93
C ASN A 22 -31.25 -5.90 24.33
N THR A 23 -32.26 -6.24 25.09
CA THR A 23 -32.22 -6.81 26.44
C THR A 23 -31.92 -8.30 26.39
N SER A 24 -30.65 -8.62 26.28
CA SER A 24 -30.04 -9.86 26.83
C SER A 24 -28.55 -9.57 27.02
N ILE A 25 -28.07 -9.74 28.26
CA ILE A 25 -26.65 -9.55 28.60
C ILE A 25 -25.89 -10.80 28.09
N GLU A 26 -25.79 -10.93 26.80
CA GLU A 26 -24.70 -11.69 26.19
C GLU A 26 -23.52 -10.73 26.09
N ILE A 27 -22.44 -11.05 26.77
CA ILE A 27 -21.19 -10.28 26.73
C ILE A 27 -20.59 -10.53 25.35
N PHE A 28 -20.95 -9.76 24.35
CA PHE A 28 -20.31 -9.79 23.04
C PHE A 28 -19.12 -8.82 23.01
N PRO A 29 -18.04 -9.14 22.28
CA PRO A 29 -16.94 -8.22 22.08
C PRO A 29 -17.45 -6.99 21.31
N LYS A 30 -17.23 -5.79 21.86
CA LYS A 30 -17.77 -4.53 21.30
C LYS A 30 -16.99 -4.02 20.11
N SER A 31 -15.71 -4.34 20.06
CA SER A 31 -14.79 -3.90 18.97
C SER A 31 -14.89 -4.80 17.74
N PHE A 32 -15.45 -5.99 17.85
CA PHE A 32 -15.45 -7.00 16.80
C PHE A 32 -16.86 -7.35 16.33
N ASP A 33 -17.04 -7.41 15.03
CA ASP A 33 -18.26 -7.93 14.39
C ASP A 33 -18.04 -9.38 13.95
N LYS A 34 -18.98 -10.26 14.24
CA LYS A 34 -18.93 -11.65 13.78
C LYS A 34 -19.23 -11.74 12.28
N TYR A 35 -18.50 -12.59 11.57
CA TYR A 35 -18.84 -12.94 10.20
C TYR A 35 -19.99 -13.98 10.24
N ASP A 36 -21.10 -13.63 9.62
CA ASP A 36 -22.26 -14.50 9.47
C ASP A 36 -22.50 -14.86 8.00
N LEU A 37 -23.06 -16.03 7.76
CA LEU A 37 -23.47 -16.44 6.41
C LEU A 37 -24.90 -16.00 6.12
N CYS A 38 -25.11 -15.50 4.90
CA CYS A 38 -26.44 -15.17 4.42
C CYS A 38 -27.23 -16.47 4.14
N LYS A 39 -28.41 -16.63 4.78
CA LYS A 39 -29.26 -17.81 4.58
C LYS A 39 -29.78 -17.92 3.16
N THR A 40 -30.05 -16.80 2.52
CA THR A 40 -30.55 -16.70 1.13
C THR A 40 -29.68 -15.70 0.36
N PRO A 41 -28.50 -16.14 -0.13
CA PRO A 41 -27.60 -15.25 -0.84
C PRO A 41 -28.26 -14.72 -2.13
N PRO A 42 -28.02 -13.44 -2.49
CA PRO A 42 -28.60 -12.85 -3.68
C PRO A 42 -28.01 -13.46 -4.95
N VAL A 43 -28.82 -13.49 -6.02
CA VAL A 43 -28.31 -13.85 -7.36
C VAL A 43 -27.42 -12.72 -7.86
N VAL A 44 -26.23 -13.07 -8.29
CA VAL A 44 -25.27 -12.12 -8.86
C VAL A 44 -25.56 -11.88 -10.34
N THR A 45 -25.47 -10.63 -10.77
CA THR A 45 -25.74 -10.18 -12.14
C THR A 45 -24.46 -9.71 -12.84
N GLU A 46 -24.49 -9.59 -14.18
CA GLU A 46 -23.38 -8.98 -14.93
C GLU A 46 -23.11 -7.52 -14.50
N GLU A 47 -24.14 -6.78 -14.09
CA GLU A 47 -24.00 -5.42 -13.61
C GLU A 47 -23.25 -5.39 -12.27
N ASP A 48 -23.46 -6.35 -11.41
CA ASP A 48 -22.70 -6.49 -10.15
C ASP A 48 -21.22 -6.74 -10.45
N SER A 49 -20.91 -7.58 -11.43
CA SER A 49 -19.52 -7.83 -11.87
C SER A 49 -18.87 -6.55 -12.45
N ARG A 50 -19.61 -5.79 -13.24
CA ARG A 50 -19.13 -4.48 -13.74
C ARG A 50 -18.91 -3.48 -12.61
N ASN A 51 -19.82 -3.40 -11.66
CA ASN A 51 -19.71 -2.50 -10.53
C ASN A 51 -18.53 -2.89 -9.61
N LEU A 52 -18.27 -4.17 -9.44
CA LEU A 52 -17.10 -4.64 -8.72
C LEU A 52 -15.79 -4.24 -9.44
N LEU A 53 -15.67 -4.52 -10.72
CA LEU A 53 -14.47 -4.22 -11.50
C LEU A 53 -14.18 -2.72 -11.62
N LEU A 54 -15.21 -1.89 -11.85
CA LEU A 54 -15.03 -0.47 -12.10
C LEU A 54 -15.03 0.36 -10.83
N PHE A 55 -15.87 0.03 -9.87
CA PHE A 55 -16.09 0.83 -8.67
C PHE A 55 -15.63 0.12 -7.38
N GLY A 56 -15.29 -1.17 -7.46
CA GLY A 56 -15.00 -1.99 -6.26
C GLY A 56 -16.25 -2.25 -5.41
N TYR A 57 -17.44 -1.96 -5.97
CA TYR A 57 -18.69 -2.07 -5.24
C TYR A 57 -19.21 -3.52 -5.23
N TYR A 58 -19.40 -4.06 -4.03
CA TYR A 58 -20.07 -5.36 -3.80
C TYR A 58 -20.77 -5.37 -2.45
N LYS A 59 -21.75 -6.24 -2.32
CA LYS A 59 -22.38 -6.59 -1.04
C LYS A 59 -21.74 -7.87 -0.50
N LYS A 60 -21.45 -7.92 0.79
CA LYS A 60 -20.80 -9.10 1.40
C LYS A 60 -21.61 -10.39 1.23
N GLU A 61 -22.93 -10.29 1.15
CA GLU A 61 -23.86 -11.42 0.92
C GLU A 61 -23.67 -12.06 -0.47
N MET A 62 -23.14 -11.31 -1.46
CA MET A 62 -22.83 -11.86 -2.79
C MET A 62 -21.66 -12.86 -2.75
N ILE A 63 -20.75 -12.70 -1.79
CA ILE A 63 -19.65 -13.65 -1.57
C ILE A 63 -20.21 -15.02 -1.17
N ASP A 64 -21.27 -15.05 -0.35
CA ASP A 64 -21.90 -16.30 0.08
C ASP A 64 -22.48 -17.08 -1.11
N SER A 65 -23.05 -16.38 -2.12
CA SER A 65 -23.50 -17.00 -3.36
C SER A 65 -22.36 -17.66 -4.14
N VAL A 66 -21.26 -16.93 -4.32
CA VAL A 66 -20.09 -17.42 -5.07
C VAL A 66 -19.42 -18.62 -4.39
N ILE A 67 -19.23 -18.55 -3.07
CA ILE A 67 -18.67 -19.66 -2.29
C ILE A 67 -19.61 -20.88 -2.32
N SER A 68 -20.93 -20.66 -2.31
CA SER A 68 -21.92 -21.75 -2.35
C SER A 68 -21.88 -22.50 -3.69
N ASN A 69 -21.56 -21.82 -4.77
CA ASN A 69 -21.43 -22.36 -6.12
C ASN A 69 -19.98 -22.73 -6.50
N ASP A 70 -19.08 -22.82 -5.52
CA ASP A 70 -17.66 -23.19 -5.71
C ASP A 70 -16.95 -22.34 -6.79
N PHE A 71 -17.21 -21.03 -6.81
CA PHE A 71 -16.63 -20.05 -7.74
C PHE A 71 -16.92 -20.32 -9.22
N ILE A 72 -18.02 -20.99 -9.54
CA ILE A 72 -18.43 -21.23 -10.94
C ILE A 72 -18.86 -19.91 -11.60
N ASP A 73 -19.54 -19.02 -10.85
CA ASP A 73 -19.97 -17.73 -11.34
C ASP A 73 -18.80 -16.74 -11.48
N PRO A 74 -18.72 -15.98 -12.60
CA PRO A 74 -17.58 -15.12 -12.90
C PRO A 74 -17.59 -13.78 -12.14
N PHE A 75 -18.28 -13.69 -11.02
CA PHE A 75 -18.35 -12.47 -10.21
C PHE A 75 -17.07 -12.20 -9.44
N ILE A 76 -16.49 -13.24 -8.84
CA ILE A 76 -15.21 -13.17 -8.10
C ILE A 76 -14.37 -14.36 -8.51
N PHE A 77 -13.11 -14.15 -8.83
CA PHE A 77 -12.17 -15.26 -9.00
C PHE A 77 -11.52 -15.62 -7.68
N LYS A 78 -11.36 -16.91 -7.45
CA LYS A 78 -10.68 -17.42 -6.27
C LYS A 78 -9.19 -17.15 -6.36
N ARG A 79 -8.62 -16.48 -5.36
CA ARG A 79 -7.18 -16.32 -5.26
C ARG A 79 -6.55 -17.65 -4.82
N CYS A 80 -5.48 -18.06 -5.47
CA CYS A 80 -4.76 -19.30 -5.17
C CYS A 80 -4.25 -19.34 -3.73
N SER A 81 -3.93 -18.16 -3.17
CA SER A 81 -3.48 -18.01 -1.78
C SER A 81 -4.55 -18.36 -0.73
N VAL A 82 -5.85 -18.29 -1.04
CA VAL A 82 -6.95 -18.53 -0.05
C VAL A 82 -6.83 -19.90 0.60
N GLU A 83 -6.63 -20.97 -0.18
CA GLU A 83 -6.53 -22.32 0.36
C GLU A 83 -5.26 -22.57 1.16
N ILE A 84 -4.16 -21.91 0.78
CA ILE A 84 -2.89 -22.00 1.49
C ILE A 84 -3.04 -21.29 2.84
N ILE A 85 -3.56 -20.05 2.84
CA ILE A 85 -3.80 -19.27 4.05
C ILE A 85 -4.74 -20.01 5.00
N LYS A 86 -5.83 -20.58 4.47
CA LYS A 86 -6.80 -21.34 5.27
C LYS A 86 -6.15 -22.52 5.97
N ARG A 87 -5.32 -23.31 5.26
CA ARG A 87 -4.58 -24.42 5.87
C ARG A 87 -3.64 -23.97 6.99
N GLN A 88 -2.94 -22.86 6.80
CA GLN A 88 -2.05 -22.30 7.82
C GLN A 88 -2.83 -21.85 9.07
N LEU A 89 -3.97 -21.19 8.90
CA LEU A 89 -4.84 -20.77 10.00
C LEU A 89 -5.36 -21.99 10.80
N ILE A 90 -5.83 -23.01 10.11
CA ILE A 90 -6.33 -24.25 10.75
C ILE A 90 -5.19 -24.95 11.51
N SER A 91 -3.95 -24.86 11.03
CA SER A 91 -2.77 -25.39 11.71
C SER A 91 -2.35 -24.57 12.95
N GLY A 92 -3.00 -23.43 13.22
CA GLY A 92 -2.74 -22.59 14.39
C GLY A 92 -1.78 -21.44 14.16
N ASN A 93 -1.39 -21.17 12.91
CA ASN A 93 -0.49 -20.07 12.59
C ASN A 93 -1.24 -18.73 12.49
N ASN A 94 -0.55 -17.64 12.81
CA ASN A 94 -1.03 -16.28 12.55
C ASN A 94 -0.65 -15.86 11.14
N ILE A 95 -1.47 -15.04 10.51
CA ILE A 95 -1.31 -14.64 9.09
C ILE A 95 -1.16 -13.14 8.95
N LEU A 96 -0.25 -12.71 8.09
CA LEU A 96 -0.16 -11.34 7.60
C LEU A 96 -0.40 -11.32 6.09
N ILE A 97 -1.46 -10.64 5.65
CA ILE A 97 -1.79 -10.44 4.25
C ILE A 97 -1.44 -9.01 3.87
N HIS A 98 -0.58 -8.84 2.88
CA HIS A 98 -0.25 -7.49 2.42
C HIS A 98 -0.29 -7.35 0.91
N SER A 99 -0.54 -6.13 0.45
CA SER A 99 -0.43 -5.75 -0.95
C SER A 99 -0.35 -4.25 -1.13
N ASP A 100 0.07 -3.82 -2.31
CA ASP A 100 -0.12 -2.47 -2.77
C ASP A 100 -1.60 -2.15 -3.00
N LEU A 101 -1.87 -0.88 -3.31
CA LEU A 101 -3.22 -0.38 -3.51
C LEU A 101 -3.94 -1.09 -4.67
N GLY A 102 -5.17 -1.57 -4.44
CA GLY A 102 -6.06 -2.05 -5.49
C GLY A 102 -5.84 -3.48 -5.97
N ASN A 103 -5.02 -4.29 -5.29
CA ASN A 103 -4.78 -5.69 -5.63
C ASN A 103 -5.79 -6.67 -5.00
N GLY A 104 -6.94 -6.18 -4.51
CA GLY A 104 -8.06 -7.02 -4.08
C GLY A 104 -7.92 -7.61 -2.67
N LYS A 105 -7.03 -7.06 -1.81
CA LYS A 105 -6.78 -7.55 -0.45
C LYS A 105 -8.07 -7.67 0.40
N SER A 106 -8.88 -6.63 0.48
CA SER A 106 -10.11 -6.63 1.29
C SER A 106 -11.11 -7.69 0.82
N MET A 107 -11.24 -7.90 -0.50
CA MET A 107 -12.06 -8.96 -1.07
C MET A 107 -11.54 -10.35 -0.69
N LEU A 108 -10.23 -10.57 -0.76
CA LEU A 108 -9.61 -11.83 -0.36
C LEU A 108 -9.88 -12.13 1.11
N VAL A 109 -9.80 -11.12 1.96
CA VAL A 109 -10.08 -11.24 3.41
C VAL A 109 -11.53 -11.64 3.66
N ASP A 110 -12.49 -10.97 3.01
CA ASP A 110 -13.91 -11.32 3.14
C ASP A 110 -14.21 -12.73 2.61
N VAL A 111 -13.60 -13.14 1.47
CA VAL A 111 -13.71 -14.50 0.93
C VAL A 111 -13.14 -15.55 1.90
N LEU A 112 -11.96 -15.27 2.47
CA LEU A 112 -11.31 -16.16 3.44
C LEU A 112 -12.16 -16.33 4.70
N ALA A 113 -12.64 -15.22 5.28
CA ALA A 113 -13.46 -15.22 6.48
C ALA A 113 -14.79 -15.98 6.27
N LYS A 114 -15.48 -15.71 5.16
CA LYS A 114 -16.72 -16.39 4.80
C LYS A 114 -16.51 -17.88 4.52
N SER A 115 -15.40 -18.26 3.88
CA SER A 115 -15.05 -19.66 3.63
C SER A 115 -14.81 -20.42 4.94
N LEU A 116 -14.10 -19.81 5.89
CA LEU A 116 -13.88 -20.39 7.22
C LEU A 116 -15.19 -20.49 8.02
N THR A 117 -16.02 -19.43 7.98
CA THR A 117 -17.33 -19.42 8.66
C THR A 117 -18.24 -20.53 8.11
N ARG A 118 -18.20 -20.81 6.82
CA ARG A 118 -18.96 -21.92 6.20
C ARG A 118 -18.51 -23.29 6.68
N GLU A 119 -17.24 -23.44 7.03
CA GLU A 119 -16.71 -24.67 7.63
C GLU A 119 -16.93 -24.77 9.14
N GLY A 120 -17.64 -23.79 9.74
CA GLY A 120 -18.02 -23.79 11.14
C GLY A 120 -17.03 -23.08 12.07
N TYR A 121 -16.05 -22.36 11.53
CA TYR A 121 -15.10 -21.60 12.34
C TYR A 121 -15.64 -20.22 12.73
N ASN A 122 -15.26 -19.74 13.91
CA ASN A 122 -15.64 -18.41 14.41
C ASN A 122 -14.70 -17.32 13.88
N CYS A 123 -15.18 -16.54 12.94
CA CYS A 123 -14.46 -15.42 12.32
C CYS A 123 -15.03 -14.08 12.78
N TRP A 124 -14.15 -13.15 13.15
CA TRP A 124 -14.50 -11.86 13.69
C TRP A 124 -13.69 -10.75 13.00
N ASN A 125 -14.33 -9.67 12.63
CA ASN A 125 -13.68 -8.51 12.03
C ASN A 125 -13.59 -7.37 13.03
N LEU A 126 -12.41 -6.77 13.19
CA LEU A 126 -12.27 -5.56 13.99
C LEU A 126 -13.03 -4.42 13.30
N ALA A 127 -14.11 -3.96 13.91
CA ALA A 127 -15.08 -3.05 13.32
C ALA A 127 -14.90 -1.59 13.78
N SER A 128 -14.37 -1.36 14.98
CA SER A 128 -14.21 -0.03 15.55
C SER A 128 -13.00 0.09 16.44
N GLU A 129 -12.30 1.24 16.36
CA GLU A 129 -11.25 1.65 17.30
C GLU A 129 -11.81 2.35 18.55
N ASP A 130 -13.10 2.76 18.55
CA ASP A 130 -13.72 3.51 19.63
C ASP A 130 -13.85 2.71 20.93
N PHE A 131 -13.87 1.39 20.79
CA PHE A 131 -13.86 0.46 21.91
C PHE A 131 -12.42 -0.06 22.14
N ASN A 132 -12.20 -0.67 23.28
CA ASN A 132 -10.89 -1.23 23.62
C ASN A 132 -10.78 -2.70 23.17
N PRO A 133 -10.18 -2.98 22.00
CA PRO A 133 -10.08 -4.37 21.51
C PRO A 133 -9.25 -5.28 22.43
N THR A 134 -8.42 -4.70 23.30
CA THR A 134 -7.66 -5.44 24.31
C THR A 134 -8.58 -6.02 25.40
N GLN A 135 -9.61 -5.29 25.82
CA GLN A 135 -10.58 -5.80 26.78
C GLN A 135 -11.46 -6.91 26.18
N ASP A 136 -11.74 -6.80 24.88
CA ASP A 136 -12.51 -7.82 24.17
C ASP A 136 -11.71 -9.12 23.97
N LEU A 137 -10.37 -9.09 24.06
CA LEU A 137 -9.53 -10.28 23.96
C LEU A 137 -9.84 -11.30 25.07
N ASP A 138 -10.17 -10.82 26.26
CA ASP A 138 -10.56 -11.69 27.40
C ASP A 138 -11.80 -12.53 27.08
N TYR A 139 -12.76 -12.00 26.29
CA TYR A 139 -13.92 -12.75 25.83
C TYR A 139 -13.52 -13.95 24.99
N PHE A 140 -12.62 -13.78 24.03
CA PHE A 140 -12.17 -14.86 23.15
C PHE A 140 -11.32 -15.90 23.90
N ILE A 141 -10.49 -15.45 24.84
CA ILE A 141 -9.65 -16.34 25.67
C ILE A 141 -10.51 -17.21 26.61
N ALA A 142 -11.58 -16.63 27.17
CA ALA A 142 -12.48 -17.32 28.08
C ALA A 142 -13.25 -18.47 27.39
N ASP A 143 -13.53 -18.33 26.09
CA ASP A 143 -14.15 -19.39 25.29
C ASP A 143 -13.09 -20.36 24.73
N ASN A 144 -12.46 -21.13 25.61
CA ASN A 144 -11.40 -22.06 25.27
C ASN A 144 -11.86 -23.33 24.52
N LYS A 145 -13.16 -23.47 24.26
CA LYS A 145 -13.73 -24.64 23.55
C LYS A 145 -13.68 -24.47 22.04
N GLU A 146 -13.67 -23.25 21.57
CA GLU A 146 -13.72 -22.93 20.16
C GLU A 146 -12.49 -22.10 19.75
N ARG A 147 -12.09 -22.22 18.49
CA ARG A 147 -11.01 -21.42 17.93
C ARG A 147 -11.61 -20.18 17.24
N HIS A 148 -11.03 -19.02 17.53
CA HIS A 148 -11.45 -17.74 16.99
C HIS A 148 -10.40 -17.18 16.04
N TYR A 149 -10.84 -16.67 14.89
CA TYR A 149 -10.00 -15.99 13.92
C TYR A 149 -10.34 -14.51 13.91
N LEU A 150 -9.41 -13.64 14.32
CA LEU A 150 -9.60 -12.20 14.41
C LEU A 150 -8.96 -11.52 13.18
N PHE A 151 -9.78 -10.92 12.35
CA PHE A 151 -9.39 -10.19 11.15
C PHE A 151 -9.18 -8.72 11.49
N ILE A 152 -7.98 -8.19 11.26
CA ILE A 152 -7.59 -6.82 11.58
C ILE A 152 -7.03 -6.16 10.33
N ASP A 153 -7.80 -5.25 9.73
CA ASP A 153 -7.32 -4.42 8.62
C ASP A 153 -6.56 -3.20 9.16
N ASN A 154 -5.61 -2.66 8.37
CA ASN A 154 -4.70 -1.61 8.78
C ASN A 154 -3.95 -1.92 10.09
N ALA A 155 -3.37 -3.10 10.19
CA ALA A 155 -2.73 -3.64 11.40
C ALA A 155 -1.69 -2.70 12.03
N HIS A 156 -1.04 -1.83 11.24
CA HIS A 156 -0.10 -0.82 11.74
C HIS A 156 -0.73 0.18 12.73
N ARG A 157 -2.05 0.29 12.79
CA ARG A 157 -2.78 1.16 13.71
C ARG A 157 -2.94 0.53 15.10
N PHE A 158 -2.92 -0.79 15.19
CA PHE A 158 -3.26 -1.58 16.39
C PHE A 158 -2.02 -2.12 17.11
N THR A 159 -0.92 -1.36 17.08
CA THR A 159 0.35 -1.79 17.68
C THR A 159 0.24 -2.16 19.15
N ASP A 160 -0.56 -1.45 19.94
CA ASP A 160 -0.73 -1.73 21.37
C ASP A 160 -1.49 -3.04 21.61
N PHE A 161 -2.56 -3.26 20.84
CA PHE A 161 -3.29 -4.54 20.85
C PHE A 161 -2.37 -5.71 20.48
N LEU A 162 -1.58 -5.54 19.41
CA LEU A 162 -0.64 -6.57 18.96
C LEU A 162 0.44 -6.88 20.01
N ASN A 163 0.97 -5.87 20.71
CA ASN A 163 1.93 -6.09 21.80
C ASN A 163 1.32 -6.89 22.96
N ILE A 164 0.08 -6.62 23.31
CA ILE A 164 -0.63 -7.35 24.37
C ILE A 164 -0.93 -8.78 23.92
N PHE A 165 -1.40 -8.95 22.69
CA PHE A 165 -1.61 -10.29 22.11
C PHE A 165 -0.31 -11.12 22.11
N LEU A 166 0.84 -10.52 21.76
CA LEU A 166 2.17 -11.13 21.83
C LEU A 166 2.54 -11.58 23.23
N THR A 167 2.15 -10.82 24.25
CA THR A 167 2.46 -11.13 25.64
C THR A 167 1.61 -12.29 26.16
N ILE A 168 0.33 -12.33 25.78
CA ILE A 168 -0.63 -13.34 26.25
C ILE A 168 -0.48 -14.66 25.46
N LYS A 169 -0.30 -14.58 24.13
CA LYS A 169 -0.21 -15.72 23.20
C LYS A 169 -1.35 -16.75 23.41
N PRO A 170 -2.61 -16.35 23.22
CA PRO A 170 -3.72 -17.26 23.45
C PRO A 170 -3.72 -18.41 22.43
N GLU A 171 -3.89 -19.66 22.90
CA GLU A 171 -3.84 -20.86 22.06
C GLU A 171 -5.08 -21.03 21.16
N ASN A 172 -6.20 -20.45 21.56
CA ASN A 172 -7.49 -20.57 20.87
C ASN A 172 -7.81 -19.37 19.97
N VAL A 173 -6.91 -18.39 19.84
CA VAL A 173 -7.12 -17.18 19.03
C VAL A 173 -5.99 -17.03 18.01
N ASN A 174 -6.34 -16.92 16.73
CA ASN A 174 -5.40 -16.65 15.66
C ASN A 174 -5.69 -15.30 15.00
N LEU A 175 -4.63 -14.59 14.64
CA LEU A 175 -4.71 -13.29 13.97
C LEU A 175 -4.62 -13.44 12.45
N VAL A 176 -5.47 -12.71 11.75
CA VAL A 176 -5.37 -12.44 10.30
C VAL A 176 -5.16 -10.94 10.14
N LEU A 177 -3.92 -10.54 10.06
CA LEU A 177 -3.51 -9.14 9.93
C LEU A 177 -3.50 -8.75 8.45
N CYS A 178 -4.00 -7.56 8.15
CA CYS A 178 -4.01 -7.02 6.80
C CYS A 178 -3.41 -5.63 6.79
N ASP A 179 -2.52 -5.37 5.82
CA ASP A 179 -1.97 -4.02 5.66
C ASP A 179 -1.47 -3.76 4.22
N ARG A 180 -1.09 -2.52 3.95
CA ARG A 180 -0.40 -2.15 2.71
C ARG A 180 1.07 -2.49 2.81
N THR A 181 1.67 -2.98 1.73
CA THR A 181 3.10 -3.32 1.66
C THR A 181 4.04 -2.23 2.21
N PRO A 182 3.82 -0.91 1.96
CA PRO A 182 4.67 0.12 2.55
C PRO A 182 4.60 0.26 4.07
N ASN A 183 3.53 -0.23 4.71
CA ASN A 183 3.37 -0.15 6.16
C ASN A 183 4.03 -1.32 6.89
N ILE A 184 4.35 -2.41 6.17
CA ILE A 184 4.95 -3.62 6.77
C ILE A 184 6.29 -3.31 7.44
N ALA A 185 7.13 -2.50 6.80
CA ALA A 185 8.41 -2.11 7.39
C ALA A 185 8.26 -1.39 8.75
N PHE A 186 7.20 -0.59 8.92
CA PHE A 186 6.90 0.07 10.20
C PHE A 186 6.44 -0.94 11.27
N ILE A 187 5.66 -1.93 10.85
CA ILE A 187 5.21 -3.00 11.72
C ILE A 187 6.44 -3.86 12.13
N ASP A 188 7.30 -4.21 11.16
CA ASP A 188 8.53 -4.99 11.40
C ASP A 188 9.50 -4.30 12.37
N GLU A 189 9.61 -2.98 12.32
CA GLU A 189 10.45 -2.20 13.23
C GLU A 189 9.95 -2.24 14.68
N LYS A 190 8.60 -2.29 14.86
CA LYS A 190 7.97 -2.26 16.18
C LYS A 190 7.78 -3.63 16.82
N PHE A 191 7.70 -4.69 16.02
CA PHE A 191 7.38 -6.03 16.51
C PHE A 191 8.47 -7.04 16.20
N LYS A 192 8.82 -7.84 17.19
CA LYS A 192 9.61 -9.05 16.97
C LYS A 192 8.70 -10.17 16.47
N TRP A 193 8.41 -10.15 15.17
CA TRP A 193 7.52 -11.11 14.53
C TRP A 193 7.93 -12.57 14.71
N SER A 194 9.24 -12.84 14.91
CA SER A 194 9.76 -14.16 15.23
C SER A 194 9.15 -14.79 16.50
N GLU A 195 8.45 -13.99 17.31
CA GLU A 195 7.80 -14.48 18.51
C GLU A 195 6.35 -14.91 18.29
N LEU A 196 5.75 -14.60 17.12
CA LEU A 196 4.31 -14.82 16.83
C LEU A 196 4.01 -15.93 15.81
N ASP A 197 4.98 -16.63 15.24
CA ASP A 197 4.77 -17.57 14.13
C ASP A 197 3.83 -17.01 13.05
N ILE A 198 4.16 -15.81 12.54
CA ILE A 198 3.35 -15.15 11.51
C ILE A 198 3.82 -15.56 10.13
N HIS A 199 2.91 -16.14 9.36
CA HIS A 199 3.09 -16.45 7.96
C HIS A 199 2.64 -15.27 7.09
N ASP A 200 3.52 -14.81 6.20
CA ASP A 200 3.34 -13.61 5.39
C ASP A 200 2.95 -13.92 3.95
N PHE A 201 1.89 -13.26 3.47
CA PHE A 201 1.36 -13.46 2.13
C PHE A 201 1.26 -12.14 1.37
N SER A 202 2.09 -11.97 0.34
CA SER A 202 1.90 -10.92 -0.65
C SER A 202 0.86 -11.35 -1.69
N VAL A 203 -0.14 -10.49 -1.93
CA VAL A 203 -1.16 -10.73 -2.94
C VAL A 203 -1.09 -9.72 -4.09
N ASP A 204 0.11 -9.20 -4.35
CA ASP A 204 0.33 -8.21 -5.42
C ASP A 204 0.24 -8.82 -6.81
N LEU A 205 0.84 -9.98 -7.02
CA LEU A 205 0.91 -10.62 -8.33
C LEU A 205 -0.21 -11.62 -8.54
N LEU A 206 -0.65 -11.74 -9.78
CA LEU A 206 -1.64 -12.71 -10.22
C LEU A 206 -0.96 -14.01 -10.66
N GLU A 207 -1.45 -15.14 -10.18
CA GLU A 207 -1.07 -16.46 -10.67
C GLU A 207 -1.73 -16.75 -12.04
N GLU A 208 -1.30 -17.79 -12.75
CA GLU A 208 -1.81 -18.12 -14.09
C GLU A 208 -3.32 -18.38 -14.11
N ASP A 209 -3.80 -19.20 -13.17
CA ASP A 209 -5.22 -19.50 -13.03
C ASP A 209 -6.04 -18.26 -12.67
N GLU A 210 -5.47 -17.37 -11.83
CA GLU A 210 -6.10 -16.10 -11.45
C GLU A 210 -6.24 -15.16 -12.65
N ARG A 211 -5.21 -15.07 -13.51
CA ARG A 211 -5.28 -14.28 -14.74
C ARG A 211 -6.33 -14.82 -15.71
N THR A 212 -6.36 -16.16 -15.88
CA THR A 212 -7.37 -16.81 -16.72
C THR A 212 -8.79 -16.49 -16.28
N ASN A 213 -9.07 -16.58 -14.97
CA ASN A 213 -10.36 -16.26 -14.41
C ASN A 213 -10.68 -14.76 -14.48
N LEU A 214 -9.69 -13.88 -14.28
CA LEU A 214 -9.87 -12.43 -14.43
C LEU A 214 -10.19 -12.06 -15.89
N ILE A 215 -9.50 -12.66 -16.87
CA ILE A 215 -9.79 -12.45 -18.30
C ILE A 215 -11.24 -12.82 -18.59
N ARG A 216 -11.68 -14.00 -18.15
CA ARG A 216 -13.07 -14.44 -18.32
C ARG A 216 -14.07 -13.46 -17.67
N MET A 217 -13.81 -13.02 -16.44
CA MET A 217 -14.67 -12.06 -15.74
C MET A 217 -14.79 -10.72 -16.50
N ILE A 218 -13.70 -10.23 -17.10
CA ILE A 218 -13.70 -9.01 -17.90
C ILE A 218 -14.40 -9.23 -19.24
N ASP A 219 -14.25 -10.42 -19.88
CA ASP A 219 -14.95 -10.82 -21.11
C ASP A 219 -16.46 -10.86 -20.88
N ASP A 220 -16.91 -11.58 -19.86
CA ASP A 220 -18.33 -11.74 -19.51
C ASP A 220 -18.97 -10.38 -19.14
N SER A 221 -18.19 -9.47 -18.55
CA SER A 221 -18.61 -8.09 -18.26
C SER A 221 -18.52 -7.14 -19.46
N ASN A 222 -18.03 -7.60 -20.61
CA ASN A 222 -17.83 -6.83 -21.85
C ASN A 222 -17.01 -5.54 -21.64
N LEU A 223 -15.93 -5.62 -20.86
CA LEU A 223 -15.09 -4.47 -20.46
C LEU A 223 -13.77 -4.35 -21.22
N TRP A 224 -13.36 -5.35 -22.02
CA TRP A 224 -12.12 -5.30 -22.82
C TRP A 224 -12.13 -4.26 -23.94
N ARG A 225 -13.29 -3.86 -24.43
CA ARG A 225 -13.45 -2.82 -25.46
C ARG A 225 -12.58 -3.05 -26.69
N GLU A 226 -11.54 -2.25 -26.87
CA GLU A 226 -10.60 -2.37 -27.99
C GLU A 226 -9.87 -3.73 -28.04
N PHE A 227 -9.72 -4.39 -26.91
CA PHE A 227 -9.13 -5.73 -26.81
C PHE A 227 -10.15 -6.86 -26.82
N SER A 228 -11.43 -6.56 -27.05
CA SER A 228 -12.50 -7.59 -27.00
C SER A 228 -12.31 -8.71 -28.04
N ALA A 229 -11.78 -8.36 -29.22
CA ALA A 229 -11.51 -9.32 -30.31
C ALA A 229 -10.16 -10.06 -30.15
N GLU A 230 -9.32 -9.69 -29.18
CA GLU A 230 -8.03 -10.32 -28.98
C GLU A 230 -8.16 -11.72 -28.38
N SER A 231 -7.22 -12.60 -28.73
CA SER A 231 -7.16 -13.95 -28.16
C SER A 231 -6.85 -13.94 -26.67
N HIS A 232 -7.24 -15.01 -25.96
CA HIS A 232 -6.93 -15.19 -24.53
C HIS A 232 -5.42 -15.04 -24.25
N ALA A 233 -4.55 -15.65 -25.10
CA ALA A 233 -3.10 -15.55 -24.95
C ALA A 233 -2.60 -14.09 -25.05
N LYS A 234 -3.21 -13.29 -25.93
CA LYS A 234 -2.83 -11.87 -26.08
C LYS A 234 -3.30 -11.04 -24.89
N LYS A 235 -4.48 -11.33 -24.33
CA LYS A 235 -4.98 -10.71 -23.10
C LYS A 235 -4.11 -11.08 -21.89
N ASP A 236 -3.64 -12.33 -21.78
CA ASP A 236 -2.71 -12.76 -20.73
C ASP A 236 -1.35 -12.04 -20.87
N GLU A 237 -0.80 -11.94 -22.09
CA GLU A 237 0.41 -11.17 -22.35
C GLU A 237 0.25 -9.70 -21.93
N LEU A 238 -0.90 -9.08 -22.25
CA LEU A 238 -1.21 -7.71 -21.86
C LEU A 238 -1.19 -7.54 -20.33
N ILE A 239 -1.77 -8.48 -19.59
CA ILE A 239 -1.77 -8.45 -18.13
C ILE A 239 -0.35 -8.55 -17.59
N ARG A 240 0.48 -9.46 -18.12
CA ARG A 240 1.84 -9.67 -17.64
C ARG A 240 2.77 -8.51 -17.97
N GLU A 241 2.76 -8.05 -19.21
CA GLU A 241 3.76 -7.11 -19.70
C GLU A 241 3.37 -5.64 -19.50
N ILE A 242 2.10 -5.29 -19.77
CA ILE A 242 1.62 -3.91 -19.72
C ILE A 242 1.09 -3.55 -18.32
N TYR A 243 0.36 -4.48 -17.68
CA TYR A 243 -0.23 -4.24 -16.36
C TYR A 243 0.59 -4.85 -15.21
N SER A 244 1.88 -5.17 -15.47
CA SER A 244 2.84 -5.63 -14.47
C SER A 244 2.37 -6.85 -13.66
N ASN A 245 1.53 -7.68 -14.26
CA ASN A 245 0.93 -8.85 -13.63
C ASN A 245 0.15 -8.53 -12.33
N GLN A 246 -0.46 -7.33 -12.24
CA GLN A 246 -1.19 -6.87 -11.05
C GLN A 246 -2.65 -6.55 -11.38
N LEU A 247 -3.56 -6.91 -10.47
CA LEU A 247 -4.98 -6.56 -10.59
C LEU A 247 -5.18 -5.04 -10.67
N SER A 248 -4.48 -4.28 -9.84
CA SER A 248 -4.53 -2.82 -9.84
C SER A 248 -4.18 -2.20 -11.21
N GLY A 249 -3.17 -2.76 -11.89
CA GLY A 249 -2.78 -2.34 -13.23
C GLY A 249 -3.89 -2.57 -14.25
N VAL A 250 -4.52 -3.74 -14.20
CA VAL A 250 -5.66 -4.09 -15.06
C VAL A 250 -6.82 -3.13 -14.81
N LEU A 251 -7.20 -2.90 -13.55
CA LEU A 251 -8.30 -1.99 -13.19
C LEU A 251 -8.04 -0.57 -13.70
N VAL A 252 -6.82 -0.04 -13.54
CA VAL A 252 -6.44 1.27 -14.11
C VAL A 252 -6.58 1.28 -15.62
N GLY A 253 -6.19 0.19 -16.29
CA GLY A 253 -6.36 0.04 -17.74
C GLY A 253 -7.84 0.13 -18.16
N LEU A 254 -8.72 -0.58 -17.47
CA LEU A 254 -10.16 -0.52 -17.72
C LEU A 254 -10.74 0.88 -17.50
N LEU A 255 -10.37 1.56 -16.40
CA LEU A 255 -10.84 2.91 -16.08
C LEU A 255 -10.41 3.96 -17.12
N LYS A 256 -9.27 3.76 -17.79
CA LYS A 256 -8.75 4.64 -18.84
C LYS A 256 -9.47 4.50 -20.19
N SER A 257 -10.29 3.46 -20.37
CA SER A 257 -11.04 3.31 -21.63
C SER A 257 -12.01 4.49 -21.82
N PRO A 258 -12.16 5.02 -23.07
CA PRO A 258 -12.88 6.28 -23.30
C PRO A 258 -14.31 6.30 -22.78
N ASP A 259 -15.06 5.21 -22.96
CA ASP A 259 -16.45 5.13 -22.53
C ASP A 259 -16.59 5.06 -21.01
N ILE A 260 -15.72 4.29 -20.36
CA ILE A 260 -15.71 4.15 -18.90
C ILE A 260 -15.26 5.47 -18.27
N SER A 261 -14.20 6.07 -18.82
CA SER A 261 -13.71 7.38 -18.36
C SER A 261 -14.80 8.46 -18.45
N LYS A 262 -15.57 8.53 -19.56
CA LYS A 262 -16.72 9.45 -19.71
C LYS A 262 -17.81 9.18 -18.66
N ARG A 263 -18.12 7.91 -18.38
CA ARG A 263 -19.11 7.56 -17.34
C ARG A 263 -18.66 8.04 -15.97
N ILE A 264 -17.37 7.82 -15.63
CA ILE A 264 -16.80 8.28 -14.36
C ILE A 264 -16.77 9.81 -14.33
N GLU A 265 -16.42 10.46 -15.44
CA GLU A 265 -16.44 11.93 -15.56
C GLU A 265 -17.84 12.50 -15.25
N SER A 266 -18.90 11.88 -15.75
CA SER A 266 -20.29 12.29 -15.43
C SER A 266 -20.55 12.19 -13.93
N LEU A 267 -20.19 11.07 -13.28
CA LEU A 267 -20.37 10.88 -11.84
C LEU A 267 -19.56 11.90 -11.02
N VAL A 268 -18.35 12.19 -11.45
CA VAL A 268 -17.47 13.17 -10.79
C VAL A 268 -18.01 14.58 -10.98
N ASN A 269 -18.52 14.93 -12.17
CA ASN A 269 -19.09 16.24 -12.46
C ASN A 269 -20.36 16.53 -11.66
N ASP A 270 -21.20 15.52 -11.39
CA ASP A 270 -22.34 15.68 -10.48
C ASP A 270 -21.93 16.16 -9.09
N LEU A 271 -20.81 15.63 -8.57
CA LEU A 271 -20.26 16.04 -7.28
C LEU A 271 -19.42 17.34 -7.35
N LYS A 272 -18.82 17.66 -8.53
CA LYS A 272 -18.02 18.87 -8.74
C LYS A 272 -18.83 20.11 -9.08
N SER A 273 -20.12 19.98 -9.34
CA SER A 273 -21.00 21.09 -9.68
C SER A 273 -21.03 22.19 -8.61
N ASN A 274 -20.84 21.82 -7.36
CA ASN A 274 -20.67 22.72 -6.21
C ASN A 274 -19.18 22.76 -5.81
N SER A 275 -18.61 23.97 -5.60
CA SER A 275 -17.19 24.13 -5.24
C SER A 275 -16.82 23.40 -3.95
N ASN A 276 -17.71 23.40 -2.96
CA ASN A 276 -17.51 22.76 -1.66
C ASN A 276 -17.57 21.21 -1.80
N PHE A 277 -18.49 20.71 -2.61
CA PHE A 277 -18.56 19.28 -2.90
C PHE A 277 -17.31 18.80 -3.66
N LYS A 278 -16.75 19.65 -4.53
CA LYS A 278 -15.49 19.38 -5.22
C LYS A 278 -14.32 19.20 -4.24
N THR A 279 -14.19 20.09 -3.24
CA THR A 279 -13.13 19.98 -2.22
C THR A 279 -13.30 18.76 -1.34
N THR A 280 -14.54 18.47 -0.92
CA THR A 280 -14.87 17.27 -0.13
C THR A 280 -14.60 15.98 -0.91
N LEU A 281 -14.96 15.90 -2.21
CA LEU A 281 -14.63 14.76 -3.06
C LEU A 281 -13.12 14.58 -3.19
N PHE A 282 -12.38 15.67 -3.40
CA PHE A 282 -10.92 15.59 -3.49
C PHE A 282 -10.30 15.11 -2.17
N ALA A 283 -10.76 15.62 -1.03
CA ALA A 283 -10.31 15.18 0.30
C ALA A 283 -10.55 13.67 0.54
N LEU A 284 -11.73 13.16 0.17
CA LEU A 284 -12.04 11.73 0.21
C LEU A 284 -11.05 10.91 -0.62
N CYS A 285 -10.86 11.31 -1.88
CA CYS A 285 -9.93 10.63 -2.79
C CYS A 285 -8.48 10.70 -2.29
N LEU A 286 -8.07 11.82 -1.70
CA LEU A 286 -6.73 12.02 -1.14
C LEU A 286 -6.48 11.09 0.06
N CYS A 287 -7.44 11.01 0.99
CA CYS A 287 -7.34 10.10 2.12
C CYS A 287 -7.24 8.63 1.66
N ASP A 288 -8.00 8.25 0.61
CA ASP A 288 -7.88 6.91 0.03
C ASP A 288 -6.50 6.65 -0.58
N ALA A 289 -6.00 7.59 -1.39
CA ALA A 289 -4.67 7.47 -1.99
C ALA A 289 -3.58 7.34 -0.91
N PHE A 290 -3.72 8.06 0.18
CA PHE A 290 -2.84 8.01 1.32
C PHE A 290 -3.09 6.80 2.24
N GLY A 291 -4.25 6.16 2.17
CA GLY A 291 -4.64 5.07 3.05
C GLY A 291 -4.87 5.51 4.48
N VAL A 292 -5.43 6.68 4.64
CA VAL A 292 -5.87 7.23 5.94
C VAL A 292 -7.34 6.89 6.13
N GLU A 293 -7.70 6.49 7.34
CA GLU A 293 -9.08 6.25 7.69
C GLU A 293 -9.88 7.55 7.67
N LYS A 294 -11.09 7.47 7.18
CA LYS A 294 -11.95 8.63 6.94
C LYS A 294 -13.15 8.62 7.88
N SER A 295 -13.03 9.25 9.04
CA SER A 295 -14.21 9.74 9.74
C SER A 295 -14.76 10.98 9.05
N ASN A 296 -16.01 11.34 9.33
CA ASN A 296 -16.57 12.59 8.81
C ASN A 296 -15.75 13.82 9.24
N SER A 297 -15.20 13.80 10.46
CA SER A 297 -14.36 14.89 11.00
C SER A 297 -13.03 15.00 10.24
N ILE A 298 -12.36 13.90 9.99
CA ILE A 298 -11.10 13.90 9.20
C ILE A 298 -11.34 14.45 7.79
N VAL A 299 -12.42 14.01 7.14
CA VAL A 299 -12.76 14.49 5.78
C VAL A 299 -13.06 15.99 5.80
N ALA A 300 -13.83 16.48 6.78
CA ALA A 300 -14.14 17.90 6.90
C ALA A 300 -12.89 18.74 7.14
N GLU A 301 -11.99 18.31 8.01
CA GLU A 301 -10.70 18.97 8.29
C GLU A 301 -9.78 18.97 7.08
N VAL A 302 -9.66 17.85 6.36
CA VAL A 302 -8.85 17.76 5.14
C VAL A 302 -9.42 18.64 4.02
N ALA A 303 -10.76 18.65 3.86
CA ALA A 303 -11.45 19.47 2.86
C ALA A 303 -11.48 20.96 3.22
N ASP A 304 -11.32 21.33 4.48
CA ASP A 304 -11.66 22.67 5.00
C ASP A 304 -13.13 23.04 4.69
N ASP A 305 -14.03 22.07 4.79
CA ASP A 305 -15.45 22.21 4.40
C ASP A 305 -16.32 21.16 5.10
N GLU A 306 -17.51 21.56 5.50
CA GLU A 306 -18.46 20.71 6.22
C GLU A 306 -19.47 19.98 5.30
N SER A 307 -19.25 19.94 4.00
CA SER A 307 -20.20 19.32 3.05
C SER A 307 -20.39 17.84 3.29
N ILE A 308 -19.41 17.16 3.90
CA ILE A 308 -19.52 15.74 4.25
C ILE A 308 -20.69 15.46 5.23
N TYR A 309 -21.10 16.44 6.03
CA TYR A 309 -22.23 16.32 6.96
C TYR A 309 -23.58 16.61 6.28
N LYS A 310 -23.58 17.24 5.09
CA LYS A 310 -24.82 17.60 4.38
C LYS A 310 -25.49 16.37 3.79
N SER A 311 -26.78 16.21 4.05
CA SER A 311 -27.59 15.12 3.51
C SER A 311 -27.61 15.12 1.98
N GLU A 312 -27.56 16.28 1.33
CA GLU A 312 -27.47 16.45 -0.11
C GLU A 312 -26.23 15.76 -0.69
N PHE A 313 -25.06 15.93 -0.08
CA PHE A 313 -23.83 15.28 -0.48
C PHE A 313 -23.88 13.76 -0.23
N ARG A 314 -24.27 13.35 0.97
CA ARG A 314 -24.29 11.93 1.37
C ARG A 314 -25.35 11.11 0.65
N ASN A 315 -26.47 11.73 0.27
CA ASN A 315 -27.53 11.07 -0.47
C ASN A 315 -27.34 11.08 -1.99
N ASN A 316 -26.30 11.76 -2.48
CA ASN A 316 -25.98 11.77 -3.90
C ASN A 316 -25.69 10.33 -4.41
N ALA A 317 -26.27 9.95 -5.54
CA ALA A 317 -26.12 8.61 -6.11
C ALA A 317 -24.65 8.29 -6.47
N SER A 318 -23.92 9.29 -6.97
CA SER A 318 -22.51 9.15 -7.32
C SER A 318 -21.64 8.92 -6.07
N PHE A 319 -21.96 9.60 -4.96
CA PHE A 319 -21.29 9.34 -3.69
C PHE A 319 -21.55 7.90 -3.20
N LYS A 320 -22.80 7.45 -3.17
CA LYS A 320 -23.18 6.10 -2.71
C LYS A 320 -22.58 4.98 -3.55
N LEU A 321 -22.32 5.24 -4.83
CA LEU A 321 -21.66 4.28 -5.72
C LEU A 321 -20.16 4.13 -5.39
N MET A 322 -19.51 5.21 -4.99
CA MET A 322 -18.06 5.24 -4.73
C MET A 322 -17.70 4.94 -3.27
N TYR A 323 -18.58 5.29 -2.34
CA TYR A 323 -18.31 5.24 -0.91
C TYR A 323 -19.44 4.58 -0.13
N LYS A 324 -19.07 3.89 0.96
CA LYS A 324 -19.98 3.40 2.00
C LYS A 324 -19.71 4.16 3.29
N SER A 325 -20.76 4.45 4.04
CA SER A 325 -20.64 5.03 5.39
C SER A 325 -21.13 4.00 6.40
N GLU A 326 -20.23 3.53 7.27
CA GLU A 326 -20.50 2.54 8.31
C GLU A 326 -19.96 3.07 9.64
N ARG A 327 -20.81 3.18 10.66
CA ARG A 327 -20.42 3.64 12.02
C ARG A 327 -19.60 4.93 12.04
N GLY A 328 -19.96 5.93 11.22
CA GLY A 328 -19.24 7.21 11.13
C GLY A 328 -17.96 7.19 10.31
N ILE A 329 -17.51 6.00 9.85
CA ILE A 329 -16.34 5.82 8.98
C ILE A 329 -16.80 5.74 7.53
N ILE A 330 -16.08 6.44 6.65
CA ILE A 330 -16.32 6.42 5.21
C ILE A 330 -15.30 5.50 4.55
N LYS A 331 -15.78 4.44 3.92
CA LYS A 331 -14.95 3.48 3.19
C LYS A 331 -15.12 3.66 1.69
N ALA A 332 -14.02 3.82 0.95
CA ALA A 332 -14.07 3.75 -0.50
C ALA A 332 -14.31 2.32 -0.95
N ASN A 333 -15.16 2.15 -1.93
CA ASN A 333 -15.33 0.84 -2.58
C ASN A 333 -14.06 0.47 -3.38
N SER A 334 -13.40 1.46 -4.00
CA SER A 334 -12.13 1.26 -4.73
C SER A 334 -11.18 2.43 -4.53
N SER A 335 -10.03 2.18 -3.89
CA SER A 335 -8.98 3.19 -3.76
C SER A 335 -8.23 3.44 -5.08
N VAL A 336 -8.29 2.49 -6.03
CA VAL A 336 -7.76 2.70 -7.41
C VAL A 336 -8.61 3.73 -8.13
N LEU A 337 -9.93 3.65 -7.99
CA LEU A 337 -10.85 4.65 -8.56
C LEU A 337 -10.56 6.04 -7.98
N SER A 338 -10.36 6.15 -6.66
CA SER A 338 -10.03 7.43 -6.02
C SER A 338 -8.76 8.05 -6.61
N LEU A 339 -7.71 7.26 -6.78
CA LEU A 339 -6.47 7.72 -7.41
C LEU A 339 -6.66 8.08 -8.89
N PHE A 340 -7.44 7.29 -9.64
CA PHE A 340 -7.79 7.59 -11.03
C PHE A 340 -8.56 8.91 -11.15
N ILE A 341 -9.50 9.18 -10.24
CA ILE A 341 -10.26 10.43 -10.20
C ILE A 341 -9.32 11.63 -9.98
N ILE A 342 -8.39 11.54 -9.02
CA ILE A 342 -7.39 12.60 -8.79
C ILE A 342 -6.61 12.88 -10.08
N ASN A 343 -6.04 11.83 -10.67
CA ASN A 343 -5.12 11.97 -11.80
C ASN A 343 -5.80 12.41 -13.10
N SER A 344 -7.09 12.11 -13.28
CA SER A 344 -7.79 12.33 -14.55
C SER A 344 -8.72 13.54 -14.54
N PHE A 345 -9.27 13.93 -13.39
CA PHE A 345 -10.34 14.93 -13.33
C PHE A 345 -10.02 16.15 -12.48
N PHE A 346 -8.82 16.23 -11.90
CA PHE A 346 -8.32 17.42 -11.22
C PHE A 346 -7.06 17.92 -11.93
N SER A 347 -6.92 19.24 -12.07
CA SER A 347 -5.72 19.82 -12.67
C SER A 347 -4.53 19.75 -11.72
N GLU A 348 -3.32 19.66 -12.28
CA GLU A 348 -2.06 19.65 -11.53
C GLU A 348 -1.98 20.82 -10.54
N ASN A 349 -2.34 22.02 -10.99
CA ASN A 349 -2.31 23.21 -10.15
C ASN A 349 -3.30 23.10 -8.97
N TYR A 350 -4.49 22.53 -9.19
CA TYR A 350 -5.46 22.32 -8.12
C TYR A 350 -4.91 21.34 -7.07
N ILE A 351 -4.34 20.22 -7.51
CA ILE A 351 -3.76 19.20 -6.63
C ILE A 351 -2.63 19.80 -5.79
N VAL A 352 -1.70 20.52 -6.45
CA VAL A 352 -0.56 21.16 -5.78
C VAL A 352 -1.02 22.18 -4.73
N GLU A 353 -1.89 23.11 -5.11
CA GLU A 353 -2.37 24.15 -4.19
C GLU A 353 -3.21 23.59 -3.05
N PHE A 354 -4.05 22.59 -3.30
CA PHE A 354 -4.80 21.91 -2.25
C PHE A 354 -3.84 21.26 -1.23
N CYS A 355 -2.87 20.48 -1.72
CA CYS A 355 -1.91 19.79 -0.84
C CYS A 355 -1.02 20.78 -0.07
N LEU A 356 -0.60 21.88 -0.68
CA LEU A 356 0.17 22.93 -0.01
C LEU A 356 -0.66 23.67 1.06
N GLY A 357 -1.89 24.05 0.73
CA GLY A 357 -2.79 24.69 1.68
C GLY A 357 -3.12 23.77 2.86
N LEU A 358 -3.35 22.49 2.60
CA LEU A 358 -3.57 21.48 3.63
C LEU A 358 -2.31 21.31 4.52
N ALA A 359 -1.12 21.20 3.92
CA ALA A 359 0.13 21.10 4.68
C ALA A 359 0.35 22.32 5.59
N GLU A 360 0.07 23.52 5.09
CA GLU A 360 0.17 24.78 5.84
C GLU A 360 -0.81 24.82 7.03
N ARG A 361 -2.08 24.44 6.82
CA ARG A 361 -3.09 24.37 7.90
C ARG A 361 -2.71 23.35 8.96
N LEU A 362 -2.31 22.13 8.56
CA LEU A 362 -1.90 21.10 9.51
C LEU A 362 -0.62 21.48 10.26
N ASN A 363 0.33 22.14 9.57
CA ASN A 363 1.57 22.62 10.19
C ASN A 363 1.34 23.66 11.30
N SER A 364 0.31 24.47 11.19
CA SER A 364 -0.01 25.52 12.17
C SER A 364 -0.66 24.99 13.46
N ARG A 365 -1.06 23.73 13.49
CA ARG A 365 -1.75 23.09 14.63
C ARG A 365 -0.74 22.34 15.51
N ALA A 366 -0.79 22.61 16.81
CA ALA A 366 0.05 21.95 17.81
C ALA A 366 -0.52 20.59 18.27
N ASP A 367 -1.83 20.37 18.07
CA ASP A 367 -2.61 19.24 18.57
C ASP A 367 -3.27 18.43 17.44
N LEU A 368 -2.47 18.00 16.48
CA LEU A 368 -2.96 17.09 15.44
C LEU A 368 -3.34 15.74 16.07
N ASP A 369 -4.53 15.24 15.73
CA ASP A 369 -4.84 13.86 15.98
C ASP A 369 -3.97 12.92 15.14
N ARG A 370 -4.05 11.63 15.42
CA ARG A 370 -3.21 10.61 14.77
C ARG A 370 -3.39 10.62 13.25
N ASP A 371 -4.63 10.67 12.77
CA ASP A 371 -4.94 10.54 11.35
C ASP A 371 -4.55 11.79 10.55
N LEU A 372 -4.79 12.99 11.09
CA LEU A 372 -4.32 14.24 10.49
C LEU A 372 -2.80 14.34 10.47
N ASN A 373 -2.12 13.85 11.51
CA ASN A 373 -0.67 13.77 11.54
C ASN A 373 -0.14 12.79 10.46
N GLU A 374 -0.85 11.68 10.25
CA GLU A 374 -0.52 10.73 9.16
C GLU A 374 -0.73 11.38 7.78
N VAL A 375 -1.81 12.12 7.57
CA VAL A 375 -2.02 12.92 6.34
C VAL A 375 -0.85 13.88 6.13
N PHE A 376 -0.47 14.64 7.18
CA PHE A 376 0.63 15.58 7.10
C PHE A 376 1.95 14.91 6.74
N LYS A 377 2.31 13.81 7.40
CA LYS A 377 3.51 13.03 7.07
C LYS A 377 3.52 12.54 5.63
N LYS A 378 2.36 12.14 5.08
CA LYS A 378 2.25 11.66 3.70
C LYS A 378 2.39 12.78 2.68
N LEU A 379 1.91 13.98 2.99
CA LEU A 379 2.16 15.18 2.18
C LEU A 379 3.66 15.52 2.06
N LEU A 380 4.48 15.16 3.04
CA LEU A 380 5.92 15.38 2.97
C LEU A 380 6.66 14.34 2.13
N ARG A 381 6.09 13.14 1.90
CA ARG A 381 6.75 12.00 1.24
C ARG A 381 6.66 12.08 -0.28
N PHE A 382 7.81 12.08 -0.95
CA PHE A 382 7.88 12.13 -2.41
C PHE A 382 7.02 11.08 -3.11
N ASN A 383 7.13 9.82 -2.72
CA ASN A 383 6.38 8.72 -3.35
C ASN A 383 4.85 8.89 -3.24
N GLN A 384 4.36 9.59 -2.22
CA GLN A 384 2.93 9.85 -2.05
C GLN A 384 2.48 11.00 -2.95
N VAL A 385 3.26 12.08 -3.00
CA VAL A 385 2.97 13.23 -3.88
C VAL A 385 3.07 12.85 -5.35
N GLU A 386 4.08 12.06 -5.74
CA GLU A 386 4.26 11.58 -7.12
C GLU A 386 3.06 10.76 -7.60
N LYS A 387 2.44 9.95 -6.74
CA LYS A 387 1.22 9.20 -7.09
C LYS A 387 0.04 10.10 -7.48
N LEU A 388 -0.05 11.28 -6.89
CA LEU A 388 -1.14 12.24 -7.16
C LEU A 388 -0.95 12.98 -8.51
N ILE A 389 0.29 13.24 -8.89
CA ILE A 389 0.68 13.98 -10.10
C ILE A 389 1.83 13.27 -10.83
N PRO A 390 1.59 12.05 -11.35
CA PRO A 390 2.66 11.19 -11.86
C PRO A 390 3.38 11.82 -13.05
N GLN A 391 4.72 11.71 -13.07
CA GLN A 391 5.61 12.16 -14.14
C GLN A 391 5.59 13.70 -14.41
N LYS A 392 5.07 14.50 -13.50
CA LYS A 392 4.98 15.97 -13.64
C LYS A 392 6.12 16.68 -12.89
N GLN A 393 7.33 16.57 -13.44
CA GLN A 393 8.54 17.11 -12.83
C GLN A 393 8.40 18.54 -12.32
N ARG A 394 7.91 19.47 -13.17
CA ARG A 394 7.81 20.89 -12.80
C ARG A 394 6.83 21.11 -11.66
N ALA A 395 5.70 20.39 -11.66
CA ALA A 395 4.69 20.52 -10.62
C ALA A 395 5.19 19.99 -9.28
N ILE A 396 5.87 18.84 -9.26
CA ILE A 396 6.39 18.24 -8.04
C ILE A 396 7.58 19.04 -7.50
N ASP A 397 8.46 19.53 -8.37
CA ASP A 397 9.58 20.39 -7.98
C ASP A 397 9.07 21.71 -7.36
N GLY A 398 8.11 22.36 -8.02
CA GLY A 398 7.43 23.54 -7.50
C GLY A 398 6.74 23.28 -6.16
N TYR A 399 6.11 22.11 -6.00
CA TYR A 399 5.50 21.68 -4.74
C TYR A 399 6.52 21.69 -3.58
N TYR A 400 7.69 21.06 -3.75
CA TYR A 400 8.72 21.04 -2.71
C TYR A 400 9.30 22.43 -2.43
N MET A 401 9.48 23.26 -3.47
CA MET A 401 9.94 24.63 -3.28
C MET A 401 8.96 25.46 -2.45
N GLU A 402 7.66 25.38 -2.73
CA GLU A 402 6.63 26.10 -1.99
C GLU A 402 6.38 25.50 -0.60
N LEU A 403 6.48 24.18 -0.44
CA LEU A 403 6.28 23.50 0.83
C LEU A 403 7.26 24.01 1.90
N LYS A 404 8.57 24.13 1.58
CA LYS A 404 9.55 24.69 2.52
C LYS A 404 9.34 26.18 2.81
N ARG A 405 8.70 26.92 1.89
CA ARG A 405 8.39 28.34 2.08
C ARG A 405 7.22 28.51 3.06
N ARG A 406 6.20 27.65 2.94
CA ARG A 406 5.01 27.67 3.83
C ARG A 406 5.28 27.01 5.19
N CYS A 407 6.12 25.97 5.22
CA CYS A 407 6.50 25.23 6.43
C CYS A 407 8.00 25.41 6.69
N THR A 408 8.41 26.57 7.22
CA THR A 408 9.81 27.00 7.30
C THR A 408 10.72 26.11 8.15
N TRP A 409 10.18 25.40 9.16
CA TRP A 409 10.95 24.47 9.97
C TRP A 409 11.51 23.28 9.17
N LEU A 410 10.88 22.95 8.03
CA LEU A 410 11.36 21.92 7.10
C LEU A 410 12.77 22.21 6.57
N LEU A 411 13.15 23.49 6.49
CA LEU A 411 14.50 23.89 6.07
C LEU A 411 15.59 23.24 6.93
N ASN A 412 15.30 23.02 8.21
CA ASN A 412 16.24 22.43 9.18
C ASN A 412 15.99 20.93 9.41
N HIS A 413 15.10 20.30 8.62
CA HIS A 413 14.71 18.90 8.83
C HIS A 413 15.36 17.98 7.79
N PRO A 414 16.27 17.05 8.17
CA PRO A 414 16.98 16.18 7.22
C PRO A 414 16.05 15.42 6.30
N HIS A 415 14.94 14.87 6.86
CA HIS A 415 13.99 14.07 6.10
C HIS A 415 13.37 14.83 4.92
N TYR A 416 13.07 16.14 5.09
CA TYR A 416 12.56 16.95 3.98
C TYR A 416 13.55 16.97 2.81
N TRP A 417 14.85 17.20 3.09
CA TRP A 417 15.88 17.26 2.07
C TRP A 417 16.08 15.91 1.36
N VAL A 418 15.94 14.79 2.10
CA VAL A 418 15.94 13.44 1.50
C VAL A 418 14.78 13.27 0.52
N GLN A 419 13.55 13.66 0.90
CA GLN A 419 12.39 13.55 0.03
C GLN A 419 12.53 14.45 -1.22
N TYR A 420 13.10 15.63 -1.06
CA TYR A 420 13.37 16.51 -2.19
C TYR A 420 14.50 15.96 -3.09
N ALA A 421 15.54 15.37 -2.51
CA ALA A 421 16.56 14.65 -3.28
C ALA A 421 15.95 13.48 -4.08
N MET A 422 15.01 12.72 -3.50
CA MET A 422 14.30 11.66 -4.21
C MET A 422 13.54 12.19 -5.44
N CYS A 423 12.90 13.36 -5.31
CA CYS A 423 12.29 14.07 -6.44
C CYS A 423 13.33 14.36 -7.53
N LYS A 424 14.46 14.98 -7.18
CA LYS A 424 15.52 15.32 -8.14
C LYS A 424 16.10 14.07 -8.82
N LEU A 425 16.34 12.99 -8.07
CA LEU A 425 16.84 11.71 -8.59
C LEU A 425 15.86 11.04 -9.56
N SER A 426 14.57 11.13 -9.30
CA SER A 426 13.54 10.53 -10.16
C SER A 426 13.45 11.20 -11.53
N PHE A 427 13.88 12.46 -11.60
CA PHE A 427 13.92 13.24 -12.85
C PHE A 427 15.35 13.45 -13.40
N ASN A 428 16.32 12.63 -12.96
CA ASN A 428 17.72 12.68 -13.40
C ASN A 428 18.42 14.03 -13.19
N ASN A 429 17.95 14.86 -12.28
CA ASN A 429 18.65 16.08 -11.89
C ASN A 429 19.66 15.76 -10.78
N LEU A 430 20.81 15.20 -11.19
CA LEU A 430 21.80 14.62 -10.26
C LEU A 430 22.57 15.68 -9.46
N GLU A 431 22.78 16.87 -10.02
CA GLU A 431 23.52 17.94 -9.32
C GLU A 431 22.67 18.54 -8.20
N ASP A 432 21.41 18.89 -8.47
CA ASP A 432 20.52 19.37 -7.42
C ASP A 432 20.24 18.29 -6.37
N ALA A 433 20.17 17.01 -6.79
CA ALA A 433 20.03 15.90 -5.85
C ALA A 433 21.21 15.83 -4.86
N GLN A 434 22.45 16.04 -5.35
CA GLN A 434 23.62 16.09 -4.48
C GLN A 434 23.51 17.24 -3.46
N VAL A 435 23.14 18.44 -3.91
CA VAL A 435 22.94 19.59 -3.01
C VAL A 435 21.90 19.29 -1.92
N CYS A 436 20.80 18.64 -2.30
CA CYS A 436 19.78 18.23 -1.33
C CYS A 436 20.31 17.21 -0.32
N LEU A 437 21.09 16.21 -0.76
CA LEU A 437 21.67 15.19 0.12
C LEU A 437 22.74 15.78 1.04
N ASP A 438 23.61 16.65 0.54
CA ASP A 438 24.61 17.35 1.35
C ASP A 438 23.94 18.19 2.44
N THR A 439 22.82 18.85 2.09
CA THR A 439 22.01 19.60 3.06
C THR A 439 21.36 18.67 4.09
N ALA A 440 20.90 17.50 3.66
CA ALA A 440 20.33 16.51 4.57
C ALA A 440 21.37 16.02 5.60
N TYR A 441 22.59 15.70 5.15
CA TYR A 441 23.71 15.33 6.05
C TYR A 441 24.05 16.45 7.03
N LEU A 442 24.18 17.69 6.54
CA LEU A 442 24.48 18.85 7.38
C LEU A 442 23.47 19.05 8.51
N HIS A 443 22.18 18.80 8.22
CA HIS A 443 21.13 18.90 9.25
C HIS A 443 21.04 17.65 10.12
N ALA A 444 21.40 16.48 9.61
CA ALA A 444 21.47 15.24 10.40
C ALA A 444 22.57 15.33 11.47
N GLU A 445 23.74 15.83 11.14
CA GLU A 445 24.85 16.04 12.08
C GLU A 445 24.49 16.93 13.27
N LYS A 446 23.54 17.87 13.09
CA LYS A 446 23.06 18.76 14.16
C LYS A 446 22.04 18.12 15.10
N LYS A 447 21.57 16.91 14.78
CA LYS A 447 20.56 16.20 15.57
C LYS A 447 21.21 15.01 16.28
N HIS A 448 21.13 14.98 17.59
CA HIS A 448 21.47 13.80 18.38
C HIS A 448 20.57 12.64 17.95
N ASP A 449 21.14 11.45 17.77
CA ASP A 449 20.43 10.20 17.45
C ASP A 449 19.68 10.15 16.11
N TYR A 450 20.08 10.97 15.12
CA TYR A 450 19.52 10.86 13.78
C TYR A 450 20.24 9.79 12.97
N HIS A 451 19.55 8.71 12.60
CA HIS A 451 20.08 7.65 11.74
C HIS A 451 20.13 8.08 10.28
N THR A 452 21.34 8.06 9.68
CA THR A 452 21.59 8.54 8.31
C THR A 452 21.21 7.51 7.22
N GLN A 453 20.82 6.30 7.56
CA GLN A 453 20.56 5.20 6.61
C GLN A 453 19.69 5.61 5.41
N ASN A 454 18.65 6.43 5.64
CA ASN A 454 17.81 6.93 4.56
C ASN A 454 18.55 7.89 3.61
N ILE A 455 19.44 8.73 4.15
CA ILE A 455 20.29 9.63 3.36
C ILE A 455 21.29 8.78 2.58
N ASP A 456 21.96 7.85 3.25
CA ASP A 456 22.98 6.95 2.68
C ASP A 456 22.42 6.13 1.52
N THR A 457 21.21 5.59 1.67
CA THR A 457 20.52 4.85 0.61
C THR A 457 20.30 5.71 -0.63
N GLN A 458 19.88 6.97 -0.47
CA GLN A 458 19.68 7.87 -1.61
C GLN A 458 21.01 8.38 -2.18
N GLN A 459 22.03 8.53 -1.35
CA GLN A 459 23.40 8.87 -1.79
C GLN A 459 23.99 7.74 -2.64
N ALA A 460 23.82 6.49 -2.23
CA ALA A 460 24.21 5.33 -3.03
C ALA A 460 23.47 5.30 -4.37
N ARG A 461 22.15 5.56 -4.36
CA ARG A 461 21.34 5.69 -5.59
C ARG A 461 21.89 6.76 -6.53
N LEU A 462 22.24 7.93 -5.99
CA LEU A 462 22.83 9.02 -6.77
C LEU A 462 24.14 8.60 -7.43
N TYR A 463 25.04 7.94 -6.70
CA TYR A 463 26.30 7.49 -7.26
C TYR A 463 26.13 6.40 -8.32
N ILE A 464 25.18 5.47 -8.17
CA ILE A 464 24.87 4.52 -9.23
C ILE A 464 24.39 5.25 -10.50
N LEU A 465 23.49 6.24 -10.36
CA LEU A 465 23.03 7.03 -11.50
C LEU A 465 24.16 7.84 -12.14
N LYS A 466 25.06 8.46 -11.36
CA LYS A 466 26.26 9.13 -11.88
C LYS A 466 27.16 8.15 -12.64
N SER A 467 27.36 6.93 -12.13
CA SER A 467 28.10 5.89 -12.84
C SER A 467 27.50 5.60 -14.22
N LEU A 468 26.17 5.49 -14.33
CA LEU A 468 25.49 5.24 -15.60
C LEU A 468 25.58 6.42 -16.57
N VAL A 469 25.54 7.66 -16.07
CA VAL A 469 25.70 8.87 -16.91
C VAL A 469 27.12 8.97 -17.48
N HIS A 470 28.13 8.66 -16.68
CA HIS A 470 29.55 8.74 -17.06
C HIS A 470 30.06 7.47 -17.80
N LYS A 471 29.17 6.66 -18.39
CA LYS A 471 29.51 5.37 -19.05
C LYS A 471 30.62 5.43 -20.11
N ARG A 472 30.91 6.60 -20.68
CA ARG A 472 32.00 6.79 -21.65
C ARG A 472 33.37 6.98 -20.97
N ASN A 473 33.41 7.41 -19.71
CA ASN A 473 34.62 7.54 -18.92
C ASN A 473 34.69 6.40 -17.90
N SER A 474 35.31 5.30 -18.32
CA SER A 474 35.39 4.07 -17.52
C SER A 474 35.94 4.28 -16.10
N GLN A 475 36.94 5.15 -15.94
CA GLN A 475 37.56 5.38 -14.63
C GLN A 475 36.64 6.15 -13.69
N GLU A 476 36.00 7.19 -14.20
CA GLU A 476 35.07 8.02 -13.41
C GLU A 476 33.81 7.23 -13.08
N SER A 477 33.27 6.53 -14.07
CA SER A 477 32.10 5.67 -13.88
C SER A 477 32.33 4.61 -12.81
N TYR A 478 33.48 3.93 -12.87
CA TYR A 478 33.85 2.96 -11.83
C TYR A 478 34.03 3.62 -10.45
N SER A 479 34.63 4.80 -10.39
CA SER A 479 34.80 5.53 -9.13
C SER A 479 33.45 5.82 -8.45
N TYR A 480 32.43 6.24 -9.21
CA TYR A 480 31.08 6.42 -8.67
C TYR A 480 30.46 5.11 -8.22
N PHE A 481 30.59 4.05 -9.03
CA PHE A 481 30.11 2.72 -8.63
C PHE A 481 30.75 2.25 -7.31
N ALA A 482 32.06 2.38 -7.18
CA ALA A 482 32.79 1.97 -5.97
C ALA A 482 32.32 2.76 -4.73
N LYS A 483 32.05 4.07 -4.85
CA LYS A 483 31.48 4.88 -3.78
C LYS A 483 30.09 4.39 -3.38
N ALA A 484 29.24 4.09 -4.36
CA ALA A 484 27.90 3.55 -4.08
C ALA A 484 27.98 2.21 -3.35
N HIS A 485 28.84 1.32 -3.82
CA HIS A 485 29.02 0.01 -3.21
C HIS A 485 29.53 0.11 -1.76
N SER A 486 30.51 0.97 -1.51
CA SER A 486 31.03 1.20 -0.15
C SER A 486 29.93 1.65 0.82
N ILE A 487 29.05 2.56 0.38
CA ILE A 487 27.89 3.01 1.20
C ILE A 487 26.93 1.84 1.44
N LEU A 488 26.56 1.07 0.41
CA LEU A 488 25.64 -0.05 0.56
C LEU A 488 26.21 -1.15 1.47
N MET A 489 27.53 -1.32 1.51
CA MET A 489 28.17 -2.26 2.43
C MET A 489 28.15 -1.77 3.89
N SER A 490 28.16 -0.46 4.13
CA SER A 490 28.13 0.14 5.48
C SER A 490 26.72 0.27 6.07
N ILE A 491 25.67 0.26 5.25
CA ILE A 491 24.27 0.32 5.73
C ILE A 491 23.87 -1.02 6.35
N ASP A 492 23.10 -0.97 7.44
CA ASP A 492 22.49 -2.17 8.02
C ASP A 492 21.53 -2.85 7.01
N GLU A 493 21.38 -4.14 7.15
CA GLU A 493 20.63 -4.97 6.22
C GLU A 493 19.13 -4.62 6.29
N ASP A 494 18.63 -3.90 5.29
CA ASP A 494 17.22 -3.57 5.13
C ASP A 494 16.73 -3.71 3.67
N GLY A 495 15.41 -3.77 3.50
CA GLY A 495 14.80 -3.88 2.17
C GLY A 495 15.03 -2.65 1.27
N PHE A 496 15.29 -1.47 1.85
CA PHE A 496 15.52 -0.24 1.07
C PHE A 496 16.91 -0.25 0.42
N MET A 497 17.92 -0.77 1.14
CA MET A 497 19.24 -1.00 0.59
C MET A 497 19.19 -1.93 -0.63
N PHE A 498 18.51 -3.06 -0.52
CA PHE A 498 18.43 -4.06 -1.60
C PHE A 498 17.69 -3.55 -2.84
N ARG A 499 16.78 -2.58 -2.71
CA ARG A 499 16.19 -1.88 -3.87
C ARG A 499 17.24 -1.18 -4.72
N GLN A 500 18.33 -0.70 -4.13
CA GLN A 500 19.42 -0.07 -4.88
C GLN A 500 20.31 -1.12 -5.56
N VAL A 501 20.45 -2.29 -4.96
CA VAL A 501 21.18 -3.43 -5.56
C VAL A 501 20.56 -3.88 -6.90
N LEU A 502 19.24 -3.74 -7.08
CA LEU A 502 18.59 -4.04 -8.36
C LEU A 502 19.20 -3.26 -9.53
N LYS A 503 19.73 -2.06 -9.29
CA LYS A 503 20.37 -1.23 -10.32
C LYS A 503 21.77 -1.71 -10.74
N TYR A 504 22.33 -2.69 -10.06
CA TYR A 504 23.58 -3.34 -10.49
C TYR A 504 23.45 -4.03 -11.85
N GLU A 505 22.25 -4.50 -12.20
CA GLU A 505 21.96 -5.02 -13.54
C GLU A 505 22.21 -3.94 -14.60
N ASP A 506 21.72 -2.71 -14.38
CA ASP A 506 21.94 -1.60 -15.31
C ASP A 506 23.43 -1.27 -15.45
N VAL A 507 24.18 -1.26 -14.33
CA VAL A 507 25.64 -1.03 -14.34
C VAL A 507 26.33 -2.16 -15.09
N TYR A 508 25.93 -3.42 -14.86
CA TYR A 508 26.50 -4.58 -15.57
C TYR A 508 26.28 -4.51 -17.07
N GLN A 509 25.07 -4.19 -17.49
CA GLN A 509 24.72 -4.15 -18.92
C GLN A 509 25.32 -2.96 -19.65
N GLN A 510 25.33 -1.76 -19.04
CA GLN A 510 25.65 -0.50 -19.73
C GLN A 510 27.10 -0.03 -19.52
N VAL A 511 27.72 -0.39 -18.41
CA VAL A 511 29.00 0.19 -17.98
C VAL A 511 30.11 -0.84 -17.84
N TYR A 512 29.83 -1.99 -17.26
CA TYR A 512 30.80 -3.06 -17.05
C TYR A 512 31.58 -3.49 -18.33
N PRO A 513 30.99 -3.56 -19.52
CA PRO A 513 31.72 -3.89 -20.74
C PRO A 513 32.92 -2.96 -20.98
N ASN A 514 32.80 -1.69 -20.60
CA ASN A 514 33.80 -0.64 -20.80
C ASN A 514 34.85 -0.57 -19.67
N PHE A 515 34.69 -1.31 -18.59
CA PHE A 515 35.65 -1.33 -17.49
C PHE A 515 36.97 -1.95 -17.90
N ASN A 516 38.07 -1.43 -17.39
CA ASN A 516 39.37 -2.09 -17.52
C ASN A 516 39.37 -3.41 -16.72
N ARG A 517 40.38 -4.25 -16.96
CA ARG A 517 40.46 -5.58 -16.34
C ARG A 517 40.40 -5.52 -14.80
N GLY A 518 41.10 -4.59 -14.17
CA GLY A 518 41.09 -4.43 -12.72
C GLY A 518 39.70 -4.05 -12.19
N ASN A 519 39.05 -3.08 -12.82
CA ASN A 519 37.71 -2.63 -12.44
C ASN A 519 36.65 -3.73 -12.67
N LYS A 520 36.81 -4.58 -13.69
CA LYS A 520 35.95 -5.76 -13.91
C LYS A 520 36.05 -6.77 -12.77
N VAL A 521 37.28 -7.05 -12.32
CA VAL A 521 37.51 -7.96 -11.17
C VAL A 521 36.91 -7.36 -9.89
N ASN A 522 37.13 -6.07 -9.65
CA ASN A 522 36.59 -5.39 -8.46
C ASN A 522 35.05 -5.32 -8.49
N PHE A 523 34.43 -5.13 -9.66
CA PHE A 523 32.97 -5.17 -9.80
C PHE A 523 32.40 -6.56 -9.46
N GLU A 524 33.05 -7.62 -9.95
CA GLU A 524 32.66 -8.99 -9.62
C GLU A 524 32.80 -9.27 -8.11
N HIS A 525 33.89 -8.80 -7.49
CA HIS A 525 34.07 -8.91 -6.05
C HIS A 525 32.94 -8.20 -5.29
N ALA A 526 32.62 -6.97 -5.69
CA ALA A 526 31.53 -6.21 -5.13
C ALA A 526 30.16 -6.92 -5.22
N CYS A 527 29.88 -7.56 -6.36
CA CYS A 527 28.67 -8.37 -6.52
C CYS A 527 28.66 -9.58 -5.57
N ASN A 528 29.81 -10.27 -5.39
CA ASN A 528 29.91 -11.40 -4.47
C ASN A 528 29.77 -10.97 -2.99
N GLU A 529 30.32 -9.82 -2.61
CA GLU A 529 30.18 -9.27 -1.25
C GLU A 529 28.72 -8.98 -0.92
N LEU A 530 28.01 -8.27 -1.83
CA LEU A 530 26.58 -8.00 -1.65
C LEU A 530 25.72 -9.27 -1.71
N TYR A 531 26.08 -10.24 -2.58
CA TYR A 531 25.40 -11.52 -2.62
C TYR A 531 25.53 -12.26 -1.29
N THR A 532 26.73 -12.30 -0.71
CA THR A 532 26.95 -12.88 0.61
C THR A 532 26.18 -12.16 1.70
N LYS A 533 26.16 -10.82 1.66
CA LYS A 533 25.36 -9.99 2.58
C LYS A 533 23.87 -10.31 2.44
N ALA A 534 23.36 -10.38 1.21
CA ALA A 534 21.97 -10.71 0.94
C ALA A 534 21.57 -12.13 1.42
N LEU A 535 22.46 -13.13 1.25
CA LEU A 535 22.23 -14.47 1.77
C LEU A 535 22.20 -14.51 3.31
N ARG A 536 23.08 -13.76 3.98
CA ARG A 536 23.05 -13.64 5.46
C ARG A 536 21.77 -12.97 5.94
N SER A 537 21.33 -11.92 5.26
CA SER A 537 20.04 -11.30 5.52
C SER A 537 18.90 -12.29 5.32
N LYS A 538 18.97 -13.05 4.23
CA LYS A 538 18.05 -14.13 3.95
C LYS A 538 18.03 -15.16 5.09
N GLU A 539 19.18 -15.60 5.60
CA GLU A 539 19.28 -16.58 6.70
C GLU A 539 18.78 -16.04 8.05
N LYS A 540 19.02 -14.78 8.36
CA LYS A 540 18.50 -14.13 9.58
C LYS A 540 16.95 -14.06 9.59
N PHE A 541 16.36 -14.00 8.42
CA PHE A 541 14.93 -13.84 8.22
C PHE A 541 14.24 -15.13 7.80
N ILE A 542 14.97 -16.22 7.57
CA ILE A 542 14.41 -17.52 7.21
C ILE A 542 14.32 -18.40 8.47
N GLY A 543 13.15 -18.37 9.09
CA GLY A 543 12.61 -19.59 9.65
C GLY A 543 12.05 -20.53 8.57
N GLU A 544 11.43 -20.03 7.48
CA GLU A 544 10.81 -20.82 6.41
C GLU A 544 10.68 -20.06 5.08
N ILE A 545 10.49 -20.78 3.98
CA ILE A 545 10.44 -20.30 2.58
C ILE A 545 9.47 -19.13 2.35
N GLU A 546 8.47 -18.95 3.19
CA GLU A 546 7.43 -17.92 3.10
C GLU A 546 7.91 -16.52 3.50
N TYR A 547 8.95 -16.40 4.32
CA TYR A 547 9.54 -15.12 4.72
C TYR A 547 10.28 -14.39 3.57
N ILE A 548 10.65 -15.13 2.52
CA ILE A 548 11.28 -14.56 1.31
C ILE A 548 10.35 -13.51 0.65
N ARG A 549 9.04 -13.60 0.85
CA ARG A 549 8.07 -12.67 0.26
C ARG A 549 8.06 -11.29 0.93
N ARG A 550 8.37 -11.16 2.22
CA ARG A 550 8.49 -9.86 2.93
C ARG A 550 9.60 -9.00 2.35
N ASN A 551 10.69 -9.62 1.99
CA ASN A 551 11.84 -8.96 1.42
C ASN A 551 11.94 -9.25 -0.08
N GLU A 552 10.88 -8.96 -0.83
CA GLU A 552 10.91 -9.08 -2.30
C GLU A 552 12.12 -8.36 -2.89
N ALA A 553 12.53 -7.22 -2.30
CA ALA A 553 13.73 -6.50 -2.69
C ALA A 553 15.01 -7.32 -2.43
N VAL A 554 15.08 -8.05 -1.31
CA VAL A 554 16.21 -8.95 -0.99
C VAL A 554 16.23 -10.11 -1.98
N ARG A 555 15.09 -10.77 -2.20
CA ARG A 555 15.00 -11.88 -3.15
C ARG A 555 15.40 -11.43 -4.57
N LYS A 556 14.80 -10.37 -5.07
CA LYS A 556 15.15 -9.79 -6.38
C LYS A 556 16.62 -9.37 -6.45
N GLY A 557 17.16 -8.83 -5.34
CA GLY A 557 18.58 -8.48 -5.23
C GLY A 557 19.48 -9.71 -5.34
N VAL A 558 19.14 -10.81 -4.66
CA VAL A 558 19.85 -12.09 -4.76
C VAL A 558 19.80 -12.60 -6.20
N ASP A 559 18.62 -12.65 -6.83
CA ASP A 559 18.43 -13.13 -8.20
C ASP A 559 19.23 -12.32 -9.22
N VAL A 560 19.27 -10.98 -9.06
CA VAL A 560 20.06 -10.09 -9.92
C VAL A 560 21.55 -10.35 -9.76
N LEU A 561 22.04 -10.41 -8.53
CA LEU A 561 23.46 -10.65 -8.27
C LEU A 561 23.90 -12.02 -8.75
N GLU A 562 23.10 -13.06 -8.55
CA GLU A 562 23.38 -14.42 -9.02
C GLU A 562 23.46 -14.48 -10.56
N ARG A 563 22.54 -13.82 -11.26
CA ARG A 563 22.58 -13.71 -12.73
C ARG A 563 23.84 -13.01 -13.22
N ILE A 564 24.21 -11.88 -12.61
CA ILE A 564 25.41 -11.12 -12.96
C ILE A 564 26.66 -12.00 -12.77
N ILE A 565 26.81 -12.62 -11.60
CA ILE A 565 27.98 -13.45 -11.25
C ILE A 565 28.08 -14.65 -12.21
N SER A 566 26.95 -15.32 -12.49
CA SER A 566 26.89 -16.45 -13.41
C SER A 566 27.25 -16.04 -14.85
N SER A 567 26.78 -14.87 -15.30
CA SER A 567 27.08 -14.35 -16.63
C SER A 567 28.56 -13.97 -16.79
N ILE A 568 29.17 -13.39 -15.74
CA ILE A 568 30.62 -13.09 -15.74
C ILE A 568 31.44 -14.38 -15.80
N LYS A 569 31.07 -15.42 -15.06
CA LYS A 569 31.76 -16.72 -15.07
C LYS A 569 31.69 -17.39 -16.45
N LYS A 570 30.48 -17.48 -17.04
CA LYS A 570 30.29 -18.04 -18.39
C LYS A 570 31.09 -17.30 -19.47
N GLY A 571 31.16 -15.97 -19.39
CA GLY A 571 31.96 -15.15 -20.29
C GLY A 571 33.48 -15.39 -20.19
N ARG A 572 33.98 -15.96 -19.09
CA ARG A 572 35.40 -16.37 -18.94
C ARG A 572 35.69 -17.77 -19.48
N GLU A 573 34.72 -18.67 -19.45
CA GLU A 573 34.85 -20.03 -19.95
C GLU A 573 34.84 -20.09 -21.49
N THR A 574 34.33 -19.02 -22.13
CA THR A 574 34.27 -18.90 -23.60
C THR A 574 35.50 -18.24 -24.22
N TYR A 575 36.47 -17.82 -23.42
CA TYR A 575 37.80 -17.30 -23.85
C TYR A 575 38.92 -18.21 -23.35
#